data_f0896536ae9a1e53f5b39f46bea9115e
#
_entry.id   f0896536ae9a1e53f5b39f46bea9115e
#
_cell.length_a   1.000
_cell.length_b   1.000
_cell.length_c   1.000
_cell.angle_alpha   90.00
_cell.angle_beta   90.00
_cell.angle_gamma   90.00
#
_symmetry.space_group_name_H-M   'P 1'
#
loop_
_entity.id
_entity.type
_entity.pdbx_description
1 polymer ?
#
loop_
_entity_poly.entity_id
_entity_poly.type
_entity_poly.pdbx_seq_one_letter_code
_entity_poly.pdbx_strand_id
1 'polypeptide(L)'
;MITAAQLKAARALLGIDQRQLAEVSGLSLPTIQRMEASEATVRGNVDSLVKLINALDRLGINLINAGAASSAGGRGVRLKE
;
A
#
# COMPACT_ATOMS: atom_id res chain seq x y z
N MET A 1 2.22 -3.15 9.64
CA MET A 1 2.79 -3.17 8.29
C MET A 1 1.66 -3.34 7.28
N ILE A 2 1.90 -3.09 6.01
CA ILE A 2 0.85 -3.13 4.98
C ILE A 2 0.63 -4.56 4.46
N THR A 3 -0.63 -4.91 4.17
CA THR A 3 -0.97 -6.18 3.50
C THR A 3 -1.09 -5.96 1.99
N ALA A 4 -1.00 -7.06 1.22
CA ALA A 4 -1.20 -6.99 -0.23
C ALA A 4 -2.60 -6.47 -0.57
N ALA A 5 -3.61 -6.85 0.21
CA ALA A 5 -4.98 -6.36 0.01
C ALA A 5 -5.08 -4.85 0.22
N GLN A 6 -4.41 -4.32 1.26
CA GLN A 6 -4.37 -2.88 1.47
C GLN A 6 -3.68 -2.16 0.31
N LEU A 7 -2.60 -2.73 -0.20
CA LEU A 7 -1.87 -2.14 -1.32
C LEU A 7 -2.74 -2.07 -2.58
N LYS A 8 -3.40 -3.18 -2.92
CA LYS A 8 -4.31 -3.21 -4.06
C LYS A 8 -5.48 -2.25 -3.88
N ALA A 9 -6.06 -2.19 -2.69
CA ALA A 9 -7.15 -1.28 -2.38
C ALA A 9 -6.71 0.18 -2.48
N ALA A 10 -5.52 0.51 -1.98
CA ALA A 10 -4.97 1.86 -2.08
C ALA A 10 -4.82 2.27 -3.55
N ARG A 11 -4.28 1.38 -4.37
CA ARG A 11 -4.13 1.64 -5.80
C ARG A 11 -5.48 1.86 -6.47
N ALA A 12 -6.48 1.05 -6.11
CA ALA A 12 -7.83 1.19 -6.63
C ALA A 12 -8.45 2.53 -6.24
N LEU A 13 -8.30 2.94 -4.98
CA LEU A 13 -8.81 4.24 -4.51
C LEU A 13 -8.16 5.41 -5.23
N LEU A 14 -6.88 5.30 -5.55
CA LEU A 14 -6.13 6.34 -6.26
C LEU A 14 -6.39 6.32 -7.76
N GLY A 15 -6.96 5.24 -8.29
CA GLY A 15 -7.19 5.09 -9.71
C GLY A 15 -5.91 4.95 -10.52
N ILE A 16 -4.87 4.38 -9.93
CA ILE A 16 -3.58 4.20 -10.61
C ILE A 16 -3.28 2.73 -10.83
N ASP A 17 -2.47 2.44 -11.83
CA ASP A 17 -2.02 1.09 -12.11
C ASP A 17 -0.68 0.79 -11.41
N GLN A 18 -0.21 -0.45 -11.55
CA GLN A 18 1.04 -0.86 -10.91
C GLN A 18 2.25 -0.08 -11.44
N ARG A 19 2.26 0.25 -12.72
CA ARG A 19 3.35 1.00 -13.34
C ARG A 19 3.44 2.42 -12.75
N GLN A 20 2.28 3.07 -12.61
CA GLN A 20 2.22 4.40 -12.01
C GLN A 20 2.67 4.37 -10.55
N LEU A 21 2.28 3.35 -9.81
CA LEU A 21 2.72 3.19 -8.43
C LEU A 21 4.24 2.98 -8.36
N ALA A 22 4.79 2.18 -9.27
CA ALA A 22 6.23 1.97 -9.34
C ALA A 22 6.97 3.31 -9.55
N GLU A 23 6.48 4.13 -10.46
CA GLU A 23 7.09 5.44 -10.74
C GLU A 23 7.09 6.35 -9.51
N VAL A 24 5.94 6.51 -8.85
CA VAL A 24 5.83 7.44 -7.72
C VAL A 24 6.51 6.93 -6.46
N SER A 25 6.68 5.63 -6.32
CA SER A 25 7.33 5.05 -5.15
C SER A 25 8.84 4.92 -5.31
N GLY A 26 9.34 5.02 -6.54
CA GLY A 26 10.75 4.76 -6.82
C GLY A 26 11.11 3.30 -6.80
N LEU A 27 10.11 2.41 -6.87
CA LEU A 27 10.32 0.96 -6.92
C LEU A 27 10.13 0.47 -8.36
N SER A 28 10.68 -0.71 -8.67
CA SER A 28 10.50 -1.31 -9.99
C SER A 28 9.12 -1.94 -10.09
N LEU A 29 8.62 -2.06 -11.32
CA LEU A 29 7.34 -2.74 -11.57
C LEU A 29 7.35 -4.18 -11.07
N PRO A 30 8.40 -5.00 -11.34
CA PRO A 30 8.45 -6.35 -10.76
C PRO A 30 8.37 -6.37 -9.24
N THR A 31 8.95 -5.39 -8.56
CA THR A 31 8.86 -5.28 -7.11
C THR A 31 7.41 -5.05 -6.67
N ILE A 32 6.70 -4.13 -7.32
CA ILE A 32 5.29 -3.86 -7.02
C ILE A 32 4.45 -5.13 -7.26
N GLN A 33 4.68 -5.81 -8.39
CA GLN A 33 3.95 -7.03 -8.72
C GLN A 33 4.15 -8.11 -7.67
N ARG A 34 5.39 -8.28 -7.22
CA ARG A 34 5.74 -9.27 -6.18
C ARG A 34 5.07 -8.92 -4.85
N MET A 35 5.05 -7.64 -4.50
CA MET A 35 4.40 -7.18 -3.29
C MET A 35 2.90 -7.44 -3.31
N GLU A 36 2.24 -7.19 -4.43
CA GLU A 36 0.80 -7.42 -4.56
C GLU A 36 0.43 -8.90 -4.66
N ALA A 37 1.40 -9.75 -4.98
CA ALA A 37 1.20 -11.20 -5.03
C ALA A 37 1.41 -11.86 -3.66
N SER A 38 1.81 -11.12 -2.64
CA SER A 38 2.00 -11.66 -1.29
C SER A 38 0.66 -12.13 -0.71
N GLU A 39 0.69 -13.23 0.04
CA GLU A 39 -0.55 -13.82 0.56
C GLU A 39 -1.18 -13.01 1.70
N ALA A 40 -0.36 -12.34 2.48
CA ALA A 40 -0.84 -11.55 3.61
C ALA A 40 -0.06 -10.24 3.67
N THR A 41 0.89 -10.12 4.58
CA THR A 41 1.73 -8.94 4.68
C THR A 41 2.66 -8.84 3.47
N VAL A 42 2.79 -7.64 2.93
CA VAL A 42 3.66 -7.37 1.79
C VAL A 42 5.10 -7.74 2.15
N ARG A 43 5.75 -8.49 1.26
CA ARG A 43 7.15 -8.88 1.43
C ARG A 43 8.06 -7.91 0.70
N GLY A 44 9.16 -7.56 1.35
CA GLY A 44 10.17 -6.68 0.80
C GLY A 44 11.15 -6.31 1.89
N ASN A 45 12.28 -5.73 1.51
CA ASN A 45 13.19 -5.22 2.52
C ASN A 45 12.63 -3.93 3.12
N VAL A 46 13.18 -3.52 4.26
CA VAL A 46 12.70 -2.34 4.99
C VAL A 46 12.73 -1.09 4.12
N ASP A 47 13.78 -0.92 3.34
CA ASP A 47 13.94 0.24 2.48
C ASP A 47 12.82 0.34 1.44
N SER A 48 12.52 -0.77 0.78
CA SER A 48 11.43 -0.82 -0.20
C SER A 48 10.07 -0.56 0.43
N LEU A 49 9.83 -1.13 1.62
CA LEU A 49 8.57 -0.92 2.36
C LEU A 49 8.39 0.53 2.78
N VAL A 50 9.47 1.17 3.23
CA VAL A 50 9.44 2.59 3.61
C VAL A 50 9.12 3.46 2.38
N LYS A 51 9.75 3.18 1.25
CA LYS A 51 9.47 3.90 0.01
C LYS A 51 8.02 3.77 -0.41
N LEU A 52 7.48 2.56 -0.32
CA LEU A 52 6.08 2.30 -0.67
C LEU A 52 5.13 3.06 0.23
N ILE A 53 5.31 2.95 1.55
CA ILE A 53 4.43 3.58 2.53
C ILE A 53 4.49 5.09 2.41
N ASN A 54 5.68 5.66 2.24
CA ASN A 54 5.83 7.10 2.06
C ASN A 54 5.16 7.59 0.78
N ALA A 55 5.24 6.81 -0.30
CA ALA A 55 4.58 7.17 -1.55
C ALA A 55 3.06 7.19 -1.38
N LEU A 56 2.50 6.18 -0.74
CA LEU A 56 1.06 6.12 -0.49
C LEU A 56 0.61 7.29 0.39
N ASP A 57 1.39 7.62 1.40
CA ASP A 57 1.10 8.76 2.27
C ASP A 57 1.07 10.07 1.48
N ARG A 58 2.08 10.30 0.63
CA ARG A 58 2.13 11.50 -0.21
C ARG A 58 0.96 11.58 -1.18
N LEU A 59 0.45 10.43 -1.63
CA LEU A 59 -0.68 10.37 -2.54
C LEU A 59 -2.04 10.49 -1.83
N GLY A 60 -2.03 10.63 -0.51
CA GLY A 60 -3.24 10.87 0.27
C GLY A 60 -3.93 9.61 0.79
N ILE A 61 -3.20 8.50 0.90
CA ILE A 61 -3.73 7.26 1.46
C ILE A 61 -3.43 7.18 2.94
N ASN A 62 -4.44 6.85 3.72
CA ASN A 62 -4.32 6.56 5.14
C ASN A 62 -4.52 5.06 5.35
N LEU A 63 -3.49 4.40 5.87
CA LEU A 63 -3.53 2.96 6.16
C LEU A 63 -4.18 2.72 7.51
N ILE A 64 -5.15 1.81 7.54
CA ILE A 64 -5.86 1.43 8.77
C ILE A 64 -5.40 0.04 9.16
N ASN A 65 -4.69 -0.07 10.28
CA ASN A 65 -4.19 -1.34 10.78
C ASN A 65 -5.23 -1.98 11.71
N ALA A 66 -5.15 -3.29 11.87
CA ALA A 66 -6.02 -4.02 12.79
C ALA A 66 -5.87 -3.44 14.20
N GLY A 67 -6.99 -3.19 14.88
CA GLY A 67 -6.98 -2.62 16.23
C GLY A 67 -6.83 -1.11 16.29
N ALA A 68 -6.68 -0.45 15.14
CA ALA A 68 -6.64 1.01 15.10
C ALA A 68 -8.07 1.57 15.22
N ALA A 69 -8.24 2.88 15.03
CA ALA A 69 -9.49 3.61 15.29
C ALA A 69 -10.63 3.28 14.30
N SER A 70 -10.75 2.03 13.90
CA SER A 70 -11.84 1.53 13.07
C SER A 70 -12.80 0.75 13.95
N SER A 71 -14.09 1.05 13.87
CA SER A 71 -15.10 0.35 14.66
C SER A 71 -15.17 -1.14 14.31
N ALA A 72 -14.77 -1.51 13.10
CA ALA A 72 -14.79 -2.92 12.67
C ALA A 72 -13.55 -3.70 13.10
N GLY A 73 -12.49 -3.02 13.53
CA GLY A 73 -11.27 -3.66 14.00
C GLY A 73 -10.37 -4.28 12.96
N GLY A 74 -10.77 -4.30 11.69
CA GLY A 74 -10.00 -4.88 10.60
C GLY A 74 -9.02 -3.90 9.97
N ARG A 75 -8.20 -4.40 9.04
CA ARG A 75 -7.30 -3.57 8.25
C ARG A 75 -8.05 -2.93 7.09
N GLY A 76 -7.61 -1.78 6.68
CA GLY A 76 -8.20 -1.11 5.53
C GLY A 76 -7.36 0.04 5.04
N VAL A 77 -7.93 0.78 4.10
CA VAL A 77 -7.31 1.99 3.56
C VAL A 77 -8.41 3.01 3.30
N ARG A 78 -8.05 4.28 3.35
CA ARG A 78 -8.97 5.36 2.96
C ARG A 78 -8.17 6.54 2.44
N LEU A 79 -8.83 7.36 1.63
CA LEU A 79 -8.27 8.65 1.25
C LEU A 79 -8.32 9.58 2.46
N LYS A 80 -7.31 10.44 2.60
CA LYS A 80 -7.25 11.41 3.70
C LYS A 80 -8.32 12.50 3.59
N GLU A 81 -8.83 12.68 2.39
CA GLU A 81 -9.85 13.67 2.10
C GLU A 81 -11.19 13.01 1.86
#